data_bf4776666220a8cf0adf3e7491aaf750
#
_entry.id   bf4776666220a8cf0adf3e7491aaf750
#
_cell.length_a   1.000
_cell.length_b   1.000
_cell.length_c   1.000
_cell.angle_alpha   90.00
_cell.angle_beta   90.00
_cell.angle_gamma   90.00
#
_symmetry.space_group_name_H-M   'P 1'
#
loop_
_entity.id
_entity.type
_entity.pdbx_description
1 polymer ?
#
loop_
_entity_poly.entity_id
_entity_poly.type
_entity_poly.pdbx_seq_one_letter_code
_entity_poly.pdbx_strand_id
1 'polypeptide(L)'
;MTRIEHVHARQVLDSRGKPTVEVEVTCAGRHVGRAIVPSGASTGQFEACELRDDDADHYDGAGVLRAVNNVTGEIASAVLGMDAVDQKSLDRRLCELDGTPNKSRLGANAILGVSLATAYAGAAAVGIPLVEHLHTLWRRCRRARASVTGAKSGPVTIGRTAGLGRDMLLPLPMVNMISGGLHAGRNLDVQDILILPVGAESYSQALEWIVKVYRRLGRLLTDAGCEGYLIGDEGGFGPKLTDNEQALQFVVRAIEAAGLRPGDDVALGLDVASTHFFCDGQYHLTRNSLSPGGGEGRGEGRASLGSDHKQASEKLAPHPRPLSPSGGEGSSYSAAEMVGLLEGWCDRYPLISIEDGVADDDWTGWKLLTERLGHRVQLIGDDLFVTNRDRLQRGVDDGVANSVLIKVNQIGTLWETLETLALAIDAGYWPVVSARSGETEDATIADLVVATGAGQIKIGSVARSERLAKYNQLLRLEDQLADRAGYLGGSIFRGTNPKPKTPTPK
;
A
#
# COMPACT_ATOMS: atom_id res chain seq x y z
N MET A 1 -21.88 -5.88 -27.93
CA MET A 1 -20.40 -5.74 -28.02
C MET A 1 -19.68 -6.02 -26.70
N THR A 2 -20.35 -5.97 -25.55
CA THR A 2 -19.75 -6.14 -24.24
C THR A 2 -19.73 -7.57 -23.69
N ARG A 3 -20.21 -8.57 -24.46
CA ARG A 3 -20.18 -9.98 -24.04
C ARG A 3 -18.78 -10.55 -24.13
N ILE A 4 -18.34 -11.25 -23.10
CA ILE A 4 -17.07 -11.95 -23.03
C ILE A 4 -17.11 -13.15 -24.00
N GLU A 5 -16.15 -13.21 -24.94
CA GLU A 5 -16.01 -14.27 -25.93
C GLU A 5 -14.80 -15.16 -25.69
N HIS A 6 -13.74 -14.61 -25.05
CA HIS A 6 -12.52 -15.36 -24.78
C HIS A 6 -11.83 -14.85 -23.53
N VAL A 7 -11.24 -15.77 -22.76
CA VAL A 7 -10.37 -15.48 -21.61
C VAL A 7 -9.09 -16.29 -21.78
N HIS A 8 -7.97 -15.62 -21.65
CA HIS A 8 -6.64 -16.21 -21.73
C HIS A 8 -5.79 -15.74 -20.55
N ALA A 9 -4.89 -16.60 -20.07
CA ALA A 9 -3.95 -16.23 -19.03
C ALA A 9 -2.57 -16.80 -19.33
N ARG A 10 -1.56 -16.14 -18.78
CA ARG A 10 -0.17 -16.59 -18.81
C ARG A 10 0.54 -16.25 -17.52
N GLN A 11 1.62 -16.98 -17.26
CA GLN A 11 2.58 -16.64 -16.24
C GLN A 11 3.55 -15.59 -16.80
N VAL A 12 3.72 -14.49 -16.04
CA VAL A 12 4.71 -13.43 -16.29
C VAL A 12 5.51 -13.18 -15.02
N LEU A 13 6.45 -12.23 -15.03
CA LEU A 13 7.27 -11.91 -13.85
C LEU A 13 6.89 -10.57 -13.25
N ASP A 14 6.90 -10.49 -11.92
CA ASP A 14 6.81 -9.25 -11.16
C ASP A 14 8.17 -8.52 -11.08
N SER A 15 8.21 -7.36 -10.43
CA SER A 15 9.41 -6.53 -10.25
C SER A 15 10.54 -7.18 -9.44
N ARG A 16 10.26 -8.30 -8.78
CA ARG A 16 11.21 -9.10 -8.00
C ARG A 16 11.69 -10.34 -8.76
N GLY A 17 11.23 -10.51 -10.02
CA GLY A 17 11.50 -11.71 -10.82
C GLY A 17 10.69 -12.94 -10.37
N LYS A 18 9.65 -12.76 -9.54
CA LYS A 18 8.74 -13.84 -9.14
C LYS A 18 7.59 -13.97 -10.13
N PRO A 19 7.14 -15.21 -10.45
CA PRO A 19 5.97 -15.43 -11.29
C PRO A 19 4.72 -14.79 -10.74
N THR A 20 3.91 -14.21 -11.64
CA THR A 20 2.55 -13.74 -11.38
C THR A 20 1.65 -14.01 -12.58
N VAL A 21 0.34 -13.72 -12.44
CA VAL A 21 -0.67 -14.01 -13.45
C VAL A 21 -0.99 -12.76 -14.27
N GLU A 22 -0.89 -12.89 -15.59
CA GLU A 22 -1.46 -11.94 -16.56
C GLU A 22 -2.71 -12.57 -17.18
N VAL A 23 -3.79 -11.80 -17.27
CA VAL A 23 -5.05 -12.22 -17.88
C VAL A 23 -5.45 -11.28 -19.00
N GLU A 24 -5.93 -11.85 -20.09
CA GLU A 24 -6.58 -11.15 -21.21
C GLU A 24 -8.04 -11.60 -21.33
N VAL A 25 -8.95 -10.63 -21.37
CA VAL A 25 -10.39 -10.84 -21.63
C VAL A 25 -10.72 -10.18 -22.96
N THR A 26 -11.31 -10.93 -23.88
CA THR A 26 -11.79 -10.42 -25.17
C THR A 26 -13.30 -10.40 -25.20
N CYS A 27 -13.88 -9.24 -25.47
CA CYS A 27 -15.30 -9.07 -25.72
C CYS A 27 -15.64 -9.12 -27.21
N ALA A 28 -16.92 -9.32 -27.52
CA ALA A 28 -17.47 -9.26 -28.88
C ALA A 28 -17.01 -7.97 -29.59
N GLY A 29 -16.59 -8.10 -30.86
CA GLY A 29 -15.99 -6.98 -31.60
C GLY A 29 -14.49 -6.83 -31.39
N ARG A 30 -13.82 -7.81 -30.77
CA ARG A 30 -12.38 -7.86 -30.52
C ARG A 30 -11.87 -6.77 -29.55
N HIS A 31 -12.71 -6.30 -28.65
CA HIS A 31 -12.27 -5.43 -27.56
C HIS A 31 -11.54 -6.24 -26.51
N VAL A 32 -10.27 -5.92 -26.28
CA VAL A 32 -9.39 -6.66 -25.37
C VAL A 32 -9.09 -5.82 -24.13
N GLY A 33 -9.22 -6.43 -22.96
CA GLY A 33 -8.70 -5.92 -21.71
C GLY A 33 -7.62 -6.85 -21.17
N ARG A 34 -6.53 -6.29 -20.65
CA ARG A 34 -5.42 -7.01 -20.05
C ARG A 34 -5.07 -6.43 -18.70
N ALA A 35 -4.80 -7.31 -17.75
CA ALA A 35 -4.34 -6.94 -16.42
C ALA A 35 -3.28 -7.91 -15.90
N ILE A 36 -2.35 -7.42 -15.08
CA ILE A 36 -1.32 -8.20 -14.41
C ILE A 36 -1.51 -8.04 -12.91
N VAL A 37 -1.55 -9.16 -12.20
CA VAL A 37 -1.83 -9.18 -10.76
C VAL A 37 -0.56 -8.87 -9.96
N PRO A 38 -0.59 -7.90 -9.01
CA PRO A 38 0.53 -7.65 -8.10
C PRO A 38 0.62 -8.73 -7.01
N SER A 39 1.80 -8.87 -6.38
CA SER A 39 2.09 -9.87 -5.35
C SER A 39 2.78 -9.27 -4.13
N GLY A 40 2.34 -9.59 -2.92
CA GLY A 40 2.98 -9.13 -1.68
C GLY A 40 4.30 -9.85 -1.36
N ALA A 41 5.20 -9.19 -0.62
CA ALA A 41 6.35 -9.86 0.03
C ALA A 41 5.93 -10.46 1.37
N SER A 42 5.18 -9.70 2.15
CA SER A 42 4.45 -10.17 3.32
C SER A 42 2.98 -10.33 2.95
N THR A 43 2.34 -11.37 3.46
CA THR A 43 0.90 -11.58 3.32
C THR A 43 0.30 -11.59 4.72
N GLY A 44 -0.62 -10.70 5.00
CA GLY A 44 -1.40 -10.70 6.23
C GLY A 44 -2.18 -12.01 6.36
N GLN A 45 -2.34 -12.51 7.57
CA GLN A 45 -3.02 -13.79 7.85
C GLN A 45 -4.45 -13.86 7.26
N PHE A 46 -5.08 -12.72 7.06
CA PHE A 46 -6.47 -12.60 6.61
C PHE A 46 -6.62 -12.17 5.15
N GLU A 47 -5.51 -12.09 4.40
CA GLU A 47 -5.56 -11.80 2.96
C GLU A 47 -6.18 -12.96 2.17
N ALA A 48 -6.74 -12.63 1.00
CA ALA A 48 -7.14 -13.64 0.03
C ALA A 48 -5.92 -14.43 -0.48
N CYS A 49 -6.12 -15.74 -0.68
CA CYS A 49 -5.02 -16.67 -0.94
C CYS A 49 -4.46 -16.52 -2.35
N GLU A 50 -3.20 -16.15 -2.46
CA GLU A 50 -2.45 -16.21 -3.71
C GLU A 50 -2.06 -17.68 -3.98
N LEU A 51 -2.59 -18.27 -5.05
CA LEU A 51 -2.34 -19.66 -5.39
C LEU A 51 -0.98 -19.81 -6.06
N ARG A 52 -0.10 -20.63 -5.45
CA ARG A 52 1.22 -21.00 -5.94
C ARG A 52 1.26 -22.48 -6.34
N ASP A 53 2.24 -22.84 -7.17
CA ASP A 53 2.35 -24.21 -7.67
C ASP A 53 2.95 -25.17 -6.64
N ASP A 54 3.78 -24.65 -5.70
CA ASP A 54 4.48 -25.42 -4.66
C ASP A 54 5.42 -26.50 -5.25
N ASP A 55 5.83 -26.34 -6.53
CA ASP A 55 6.75 -27.23 -7.24
C ASP A 55 8.17 -26.67 -7.14
N ALA A 56 8.98 -27.28 -6.29
CA ALA A 56 10.34 -26.82 -6.03
C ALA A 56 11.27 -26.82 -7.24
N ASP A 57 10.99 -27.62 -8.28
CA ASP A 57 11.81 -27.70 -9.49
C ASP A 57 11.54 -26.51 -10.44
N HIS A 58 10.45 -25.74 -10.21
CA HIS A 58 10.07 -24.61 -11.02
C HIS A 58 9.91 -23.34 -10.15
N TYR A 59 10.78 -22.34 -10.37
CA TYR A 59 10.77 -21.06 -9.64
C TYR A 59 10.78 -21.23 -8.10
N ASP A 60 11.48 -22.24 -7.59
CA ASP A 60 11.56 -22.54 -6.15
C ASP A 60 10.15 -22.67 -5.49
N GLY A 61 9.18 -23.23 -6.18
CA GLY A 61 7.80 -23.38 -5.73
C GLY A 61 6.90 -22.15 -5.97
N ALA A 62 7.46 -21.03 -6.43
CA ALA A 62 6.72 -19.78 -6.59
C ALA A 62 5.95 -19.67 -7.93
N GLY A 63 5.90 -20.72 -8.75
CA GLY A 63 5.14 -20.76 -10.01
C GLY A 63 3.65 -20.49 -9.80
N VAL A 64 2.94 -20.09 -10.87
CA VAL A 64 1.49 -19.77 -10.84
C VAL A 64 0.70 -20.48 -11.94
N LEU A 65 1.23 -21.59 -12.49
CA LEU A 65 0.56 -22.32 -13.55
C LEU A 65 -0.78 -22.94 -13.12
N ARG A 66 -0.92 -23.31 -11.84
CA ARG A 66 -2.22 -23.76 -11.29
C ARG A 66 -3.26 -22.64 -11.41
N ALA A 67 -2.92 -21.41 -11.03
CA ALA A 67 -3.79 -20.25 -11.18
C ALA A 67 -4.09 -19.95 -12.66
N VAL A 68 -3.09 -20.00 -13.53
CA VAL A 68 -3.27 -19.86 -15.00
C VAL A 68 -4.22 -20.89 -15.56
N ASN A 69 -4.08 -22.17 -15.15
CA ASN A 69 -4.98 -23.26 -15.59
C ASN A 69 -6.41 -23.06 -15.07
N ASN A 70 -6.59 -22.55 -13.84
CA ASN A 70 -7.90 -22.22 -13.31
C ASN A 70 -8.56 -21.10 -14.14
N VAL A 71 -7.81 -20.07 -14.55
CA VAL A 71 -8.34 -19.02 -15.42
C VAL A 71 -8.76 -19.55 -16.79
N THR A 72 -7.89 -20.30 -17.47
CA THR A 72 -8.15 -20.78 -18.84
C THR A 72 -9.16 -21.92 -18.90
N GLY A 73 -9.39 -22.61 -17.79
CA GLY A 73 -10.32 -23.72 -17.66
C GLY A 73 -11.68 -23.34 -17.04
N GLU A 74 -11.79 -23.51 -15.73
CA GLU A 74 -13.05 -23.41 -14.99
C GLU A 74 -13.59 -21.97 -14.99
N ILE A 75 -12.72 -20.97 -14.73
CA ILE A 75 -13.14 -19.57 -14.67
C ILE A 75 -13.59 -19.10 -16.04
N ALA A 76 -12.80 -19.35 -17.11
CA ALA A 76 -13.19 -18.99 -18.48
C ALA A 76 -14.57 -19.55 -18.83
N SER A 77 -14.81 -20.85 -18.57
CA SER A 77 -16.10 -21.50 -18.83
C SER A 77 -17.27 -20.84 -18.08
N ALA A 78 -17.03 -20.35 -16.87
CA ALA A 78 -18.05 -19.75 -16.02
C ALA A 78 -18.41 -18.31 -16.39
N VAL A 79 -17.50 -17.57 -17.07
CA VAL A 79 -17.69 -16.14 -17.40
C VAL A 79 -17.97 -15.89 -18.88
N LEU A 80 -17.78 -16.88 -19.78
CA LEU A 80 -18.13 -16.75 -21.19
C LEU A 80 -19.60 -16.35 -21.37
N GLY A 81 -19.84 -15.35 -22.24
CA GLY A 81 -21.16 -14.79 -22.51
C GLY A 81 -21.67 -13.80 -21.47
N MET A 82 -20.99 -13.61 -20.34
CA MET A 82 -21.32 -12.56 -19.37
C MET A 82 -21.04 -11.17 -19.95
N ASP A 83 -21.70 -10.16 -19.42
CA ASP A 83 -21.54 -8.77 -19.83
C ASP A 83 -20.35 -8.13 -19.06
N ALA A 84 -19.29 -7.75 -19.76
CA ALA A 84 -18.08 -7.16 -19.18
C ALA A 84 -18.33 -5.81 -18.47
N VAL A 85 -19.44 -5.12 -18.72
CA VAL A 85 -19.81 -3.88 -17.99
C VAL A 85 -20.60 -4.13 -16.72
N ASP A 86 -21.02 -5.38 -16.47
CA ASP A 86 -21.65 -5.80 -15.22
C ASP A 86 -20.62 -6.44 -14.27
N GLN A 87 -19.66 -5.63 -13.84
CA GLN A 87 -18.58 -6.03 -12.94
C GLN A 87 -19.08 -6.73 -11.67
N LYS A 88 -20.19 -6.22 -11.11
CA LYS A 88 -20.76 -6.79 -9.87
C LYS A 88 -21.17 -8.26 -10.04
N SER A 89 -21.90 -8.56 -11.10
CA SER A 89 -22.35 -9.92 -11.37
C SER A 89 -21.19 -10.83 -11.73
N LEU A 90 -20.18 -10.32 -12.45
CA LEU A 90 -18.96 -11.06 -12.78
C LEU A 90 -18.18 -11.44 -11.50
N ASP A 91 -17.84 -10.46 -10.67
CA ASP A 91 -17.03 -10.68 -9.47
C ASP A 91 -17.75 -11.57 -8.46
N ARG A 92 -19.06 -11.39 -8.32
CA ARG A 92 -19.89 -12.31 -7.53
C ARG A 92 -19.83 -13.74 -8.06
N ARG A 93 -19.95 -13.93 -9.38
CA ARG A 93 -19.83 -15.25 -10.02
C ARG A 93 -18.49 -15.89 -9.75
N LEU A 94 -17.40 -15.13 -9.81
CA LEU A 94 -16.04 -15.60 -9.49
C LEU A 94 -15.91 -16.06 -8.03
N CYS A 95 -16.45 -15.29 -7.08
CA CYS A 95 -16.46 -15.65 -5.66
C CYS A 95 -17.31 -16.89 -5.38
N GLU A 96 -18.52 -16.98 -5.98
CA GLU A 96 -19.40 -18.16 -5.86
C GLU A 96 -18.76 -19.40 -6.49
N LEU A 97 -18.03 -19.26 -7.59
CA LEU A 97 -17.32 -20.34 -8.23
C LEU A 97 -16.20 -20.89 -7.34
N ASP A 98 -15.42 -20.02 -6.70
CA ASP A 98 -14.39 -20.42 -5.76
C ASP A 98 -15.00 -21.12 -4.53
N GLY A 99 -16.01 -20.52 -3.92
CA GLY A 99 -16.78 -21.07 -2.81
C GLY A 99 -16.05 -21.08 -1.46
N THR A 100 -14.82 -20.53 -1.38
CA THR A 100 -14.06 -20.38 -0.12
C THR A 100 -14.02 -18.94 0.34
N PRO A 101 -13.95 -18.65 1.67
CA PRO A 101 -13.96 -17.29 2.17
C PRO A 101 -12.77 -16.43 1.69
N ASN A 102 -11.62 -17.07 1.48
CA ASN A 102 -10.36 -16.42 1.12
C ASN A 102 -9.87 -16.75 -0.30
N LYS A 103 -10.74 -17.26 -1.17
CA LYS A 103 -10.42 -17.60 -2.56
C LYS A 103 -9.28 -18.61 -2.72
N SER A 104 -9.16 -19.55 -1.77
CA SER A 104 -8.03 -20.51 -1.74
C SER A 104 -8.17 -21.65 -2.76
N ARG A 105 -9.34 -21.90 -3.32
CA ARG A 105 -9.56 -23.00 -4.27
C ARG A 105 -9.06 -22.64 -5.68
N LEU A 106 -9.47 -21.52 -6.20
CA LEU A 106 -9.09 -21.06 -7.55
C LEU A 106 -7.86 -20.15 -7.53
N GLY A 107 -7.64 -19.46 -6.41
CA GLY A 107 -6.60 -18.49 -6.21
C GLY A 107 -7.09 -17.05 -6.41
N ALA A 108 -6.83 -16.19 -5.44
CA ALA A 108 -7.16 -14.77 -5.52
C ALA A 108 -6.45 -14.09 -6.71
N ASN A 109 -5.25 -14.53 -7.06
CA ASN A 109 -4.51 -14.06 -8.25
C ASN A 109 -5.22 -14.42 -9.56
N ALA A 110 -5.77 -15.63 -9.69
CA ALA A 110 -6.59 -16.02 -10.84
C ALA A 110 -7.86 -15.17 -10.95
N ILE A 111 -8.58 -15.04 -9.84
CA ILE A 111 -9.85 -14.32 -9.74
C ILE A 111 -9.65 -12.84 -10.03
N LEU A 112 -8.67 -12.19 -9.38
CA LEU A 112 -8.38 -10.78 -9.58
C LEU A 112 -7.95 -10.46 -11.01
N GLY A 113 -7.10 -11.32 -11.60
CA GLY A 113 -6.67 -11.15 -12.99
C GLY A 113 -7.86 -11.05 -13.94
N VAL A 114 -8.86 -11.95 -13.81
CA VAL A 114 -10.09 -11.93 -14.61
C VAL A 114 -10.94 -10.69 -14.28
N SER A 115 -11.11 -10.36 -13.01
CA SER A 115 -11.88 -9.20 -12.56
C SER A 115 -11.35 -7.90 -13.18
N LEU A 116 -10.04 -7.64 -13.08
CA LEU A 116 -9.42 -6.42 -13.63
C LEU A 116 -9.40 -6.42 -15.15
N ALA A 117 -9.01 -7.52 -15.81
CA ALA A 117 -9.00 -7.62 -17.27
C ALA A 117 -10.40 -7.40 -17.85
N THR A 118 -11.47 -7.84 -17.16
CA THR A 118 -12.84 -7.59 -17.56
C THR A 118 -13.21 -6.10 -17.49
N ALA A 119 -12.75 -5.37 -16.46
CA ALA A 119 -12.97 -3.93 -16.39
C ALA A 119 -12.32 -3.19 -17.58
N TYR A 120 -11.10 -3.56 -17.96
CA TYR A 120 -10.43 -3.04 -19.16
C TYR A 120 -11.20 -3.37 -20.44
N ALA A 121 -11.63 -4.63 -20.61
CA ALA A 121 -12.38 -5.06 -21.78
C ALA A 121 -13.73 -4.35 -21.86
N GLY A 122 -14.42 -4.17 -20.73
CA GLY A 122 -15.67 -3.43 -20.63
C GLY A 122 -15.51 -1.96 -21.02
N ALA A 123 -14.47 -1.28 -20.53
CA ALA A 123 -14.12 0.08 -20.91
C ALA A 123 -13.87 0.21 -22.43
N ALA A 124 -13.03 -0.70 -22.98
CA ALA A 124 -12.74 -0.74 -24.41
C ALA A 124 -13.99 -1.01 -25.26
N ALA A 125 -14.87 -1.92 -24.83
CA ALA A 125 -16.08 -2.29 -25.55
C ALA A 125 -17.14 -1.16 -25.61
N VAL A 126 -17.14 -0.27 -24.61
CA VAL A 126 -18.01 0.93 -24.62
C VAL A 126 -17.30 2.19 -25.12
N GLY A 127 -16.00 2.08 -25.46
CA GLY A 127 -15.23 3.16 -26.07
C GLY A 127 -14.90 4.33 -25.14
N ILE A 128 -14.72 4.06 -23.84
CA ILE A 128 -14.34 5.08 -22.84
C ILE A 128 -13.03 4.72 -22.14
N PRO A 129 -12.30 5.70 -21.60
CA PRO A 129 -11.12 5.44 -20.75
C PRO A 129 -11.46 4.61 -19.53
N LEU A 130 -10.47 3.82 -19.03
CA LEU A 130 -10.64 2.98 -17.83
C LEU A 130 -11.12 3.80 -16.63
N VAL A 131 -10.53 4.95 -16.37
CA VAL A 131 -10.90 5.83 -15.25
C VAL A 131 -12.40 6.21 -15.27
N GLU A 132 -12.98 6.47 -16.43
CA GLU A 132 -14.41 6.81 -16.58
C GLU A 132 -15.30 5.56 -16.38
N HIS A 133 -14.83 4.40 -16.84
CA HIS A 133 -15.52 3.14 -16.59
C HIS A 133 -15.52 2.82 -15.08
N LEU A 134 -14.36 2.87 -14.41
CA LEU A 134 -14.25 2.67 -12.98
C LEU A 134 -15.09 3.68 -12.18
N HIS A 135 -15.12 4.94 -12.61
CA HIS A 135 -15.99 5.95 -12.00
C HIS A 135 -17.48 5.59 -12.11
N THR A 136 -17.88 5.02 -13.26
CA THR A 136 -19.26 4.53 -13.45
C THR A 136 -19.57 3.37 -12.51
N LEU A 137 -18.65 2.40 -12.37
CA LEU A 137 -18.76 1.28 -11.41
C LEU A 137 -18.83 1.79 -9.97
N TRP A 138 -17.97 2.74 -9.62
CA TRP A 138 -17.97 3.39 -8.31
C TRP A 138 -19.31 4.01 -7.97
N ARG A 139 -19.89 4.80 -8.87
CA ARG A 139 -21.22 5.41 -8.67
C ARG A 139 -22.32 4.35 -8.51
N ARG A 140 -22.24 3.23 -9.24
CA ARG A 140 -23.18 2.10 -9.07
C ARG A 140 -23.02 1.46 -7.69
N CYS A 141 -21.79 1.21 -7.24
CA CYS A 141 -21.49 0.66 -5.92
C CYS A 141 -22.06 1.56 -4.81
N ARG A 142 -21.81 2.87 -4.87
CA ARG A 142 -22.32 3.86 -3.90
C ARG A 142 -23.84 3.88 -3.85
N ARG A 143 -24.53 3.87 -5.00
CA ARG A 143 -26.00 3.81 -5.06
C ARG A 143 -26.57 2.52 -4.45
N ALA A 144 -25.97 1.37 -4.76
CA ALA A 144 -26.39 0.10 -4.21
C ALA A 144 -26.26 0.09 -2.67
N ARG A 145 -25.16 0.62 -2.14
CA ARG A 145 -24.94 0.73 -0.70
C ARG A 145 -25.94 1.70 -0.04
N ALA A 146 -26.17 2.87 -0.61
CA ALA A 146 -27.13 3.86 -0.10
C ALA A 146 -28.55 3.27 0.01
N SER A 147 -28.98 2.42 -0.93
CA SER A 147 -30.29 1.77 -0.90
C SER A 147 -30.44 0.77 0.27
N VAL A 148 -29.34 0.21 0.76
CA VAL A 148 -29.34 -0.76 1.88
C VAL A 148 -29.23 -0.04 3.23
N THR A 149 -28.38 0.99 3.32
CA THR A 149 -28.06 1.67 4.58
C THR A 149 -28.99 2.85 4.90
N GLY A 150 -29.82 3.28 3.95
CA GLY A 150 -30.64 4.51 4.08
C GLY A 150 -29.82 5.79 4.04
N ALA A 151 -28.51 5.70 3.78
CA ALA A 151 -27.65 6.87 3.62
C ALA A 151 -28.06 7.70 2.41
N LYS A 152 -28.04 9.03 2.52
CA LYS A 152 -28.37 9.91 1.39
C LYS A 152 -27.35 9.67 0.27
N SER A 153 -27.80 9.24 -0.91
CA SER A 153 -26.99 9.09 -2.13
C SER A 153 -26.70 10.48 -2.75
N GLY A 154 -26.05 11.35 -1.98
CA GLY A 154 -25.50 12.60 -2.51
C GLY A 154 -24.21 12.36 -3.30
N PRO A 155 -23.69 13.36 -4.04
CA PRO A 155 -22.33 13.29 -4.56
C PRO A 155 -21.39 12.90 -3.41
N VAL A 156 -20.44 11.98 -3.71
CA VAL A 156 -19.50 11.48 -2.71
C VAL A 156 -18.62 12.63 -2.25
N THR A 157 -19.10 13.32 -1.26
CA THR A 157 -18.27 14.23 -0.51
C THR A 157 -17.68 13.42 0.63
N ILE A 158 -16.45 12.96 0.48
CA ILE A 158 -15.60 12.86 1.67
C ILE A 158 -15.84 14.19 2.34
N GLY A 159 -16.35 14.25 3.57
CA GLY A 159 -16.98 15.43 4.20
C GLY A 159 -16.35 16.82 3.98
N ARG A 160 -15.41 16.95 3.06
CA ARG A 160 -14.58 18.09 2.71
C ARG A 160 -14.48 18.43 1.22
N THR A 161 -14.91 17.54 0.31
CA THR A 161 -15.00 17.88 -1.12
C THR A 161 -16.30 18.63 -1.46
N ALA A 162 -17.15 18.89 -0.46
CA ALA A 162 -18.43 19.58 -0.61
C ALA A 162 -18.35 20.93 -1.34
N GLY A 163 -17.15 21.50 -1.46
CA GLY A 163 -16.94 22.78 -2.16
C GLY A 163 -16.43 22.68 -3.60
N LEU A 164 -15.94 21.50 -4.05
CA LEU A 164 -15.30 21.40 -5.37
C LEU A 164 -16.25 20.99 -6.51
N GLY A 165 -17.41 20.40 -6.19
CA GLY A 165 -18.37 19.95 -7.22
C GLY A 165 -17.82 18.88 -8.18
N ARG A 166 -16.70 18.22 -7.82
CA ARG A 166 -15.98 17.25 -8.64
C ARG A 166 -15.98 15.90 -7.97
N ASP A 167 -16.37 14.86 -8.71
CA ASP A 167 -16.48 13.48 -8.19
C ASP A 167 -15.18 12.68 -8.35
N MET A 168 -14.23 13.12 -9.19
CA MET A 168 -12.91 12.51 -9.39
C MET A 168 -11.82 13.40 -8.80
N LEU A 169 -10.83 12.79 -8.16
CA LEU A 169 -9.72 13.48 -7.49
C LEU A 169 -8.39 12.84 -7.85
N LEU A 170 -7.44 13.67 -8.26
CA LEU A 170 -6.03 13.28 -8.28
C LEU A 170 -5.54 13.10 -6.83
N PRO A 171 -4.83 12.02 -6.54
CA PRO A 171 -4.45 11.69 -5.17
C PRO A 171 -3.25 12.49 -4.68
N LEU A 172 -3.19 12.75 -3.37
CA LEU A 172 -1.95 13.09 -2.68
C LEU A 172 -1.05 11.85 -2.64
N PRO A 173 0.16 11.87 -3.23
CA PRO A 173 1.07 10.73 -3.17
C PRO A 173 1.77 10.62 -1.81
N MET A 174 1.84 9.40 -1.28
CA MET A 174 2.64 8.99 -0.14
C MET A 174 3.82 8.20 -0.68
N VAL A 175 5.03 8.75 -0.58
CA VAL A 175 6.18 8.27 -1.35
C VAL A 175 7.31 7.81 -0.46
N ASN A 176 7.71 6.58 -0.63
CA ASN A 176 8.80 5.94 0.10
C ASN A 176 10.14 6.61 -0.22
N MET A 177 10.83 7.11 0.80
CA MET A 177 12.16 7.71 0.70
C MET A 177 13.26 6.80 1.22
N ILE A 178 13.02 6.17 2.38
CA ILE A 178 13.95 5.21 2.99
C ILE A 178 13.18 3.94 3.29
N SER A 179 13.70 2.83 2.81
CA SER A 179 13.20 1.49 3.09
C SER A 179 14.02 0.83 4.19
N GLY A 180 13.32 0.17 5.10
CA GLY A 180 13.86 -0.72 6.11
C GLY A 180 13.12 -2.05 6.10
N GLY A 181 12.96 -2.68 7.26
CA GLY A 181 12.20 -3.90 7.45
C GLY A 181 12.49 -4.97 6.39
N LEU A 182 11.45 -5.63 5.89
CA LEU A 182 11.58 -6.65 4.85
C LEU A 182 11.94 -6.06 3.47
N HIS A 183 11.69 -4.78 3.23
CA HIS A 183 11.92 -4.12 1.95
C HIS A 183 13.41 -3.84 1.67
N ALA A 184 14.27 -3.83 2.73
CA ALA A 184 15.70 -3.52 2.60
C ALA A 184 16.58 -4.39 3.51
N GLY A 185 16.26 -5.68 3.64
CA GLY A 185 17.10 -6.64 4.36
C GLY A 185 17.21 -6.38 5.88
N ARG A 186 16.20 -5.77 6.49
CA ARG A 186 16.10 -5.46 7.93
C ARG A 186 17.22 -4.56 8.46
N ASN A 187 17.66 -3.62 7.63
CA ASN A 187 18.63 -2.59 8.02
C ASN A 187 18.08 -1.59 9.05
N LEU A 188 16.75 -1.40 9.09
CA LEU A 188 15.98 -0.63 10.07
C LEU A 188 14.82 -1.50 10.55
N ASP A 189 14.21 -1.16 11.71
CA ASP A 189 13.00 -1.86 12.19
C ASP A 189 11.76 -1.33 11.47
N VAL A 190 11.61 -0.02 11.33
CA VAL A 190 10.53 0.64 10.58
C VAL A 190 10.67 0.31 9.10
N GLN A 191 9.56 -0.12 8.48
CA GLN A 191 9.58 -0.61 7.11
C GLN A 191 9.80 0.49 6.08
N ASP A 192 9.08 1.63 6.18
CA ASP A 192 9.25 2.73 5.23
C ASP A 192 9.09 4.10 5.91
N ILE A 193 9.95 5.04 5.52
CA ILE A 193 9.79 6.46 5.82
C ILE A 193 9.35 7.17 4.55
N LEU A 194 8.17 7.78 4.64
CA LEU A 194 7.43 8.36 3.54
C LEU A 194 7.46 9.89 3.60
N ILE A 195 7.32 10.53 2.43
CA ILE A 195 6.99 11.95 2.33
C ILE A 195 5.62 12.16 1.68
N LEU A 196 4.94 13.23 2.10
CA LEU A 196 3.66 13.68 1.60
C LEU A 196 3.76 15.16 1.22
N PRO A 197 3.70 15.53 -0.07
CA PRO A 197 3.82 16.91 -0.54
C PRO A 197 2.52 17.72 -0.31
N VAL A 198 2.21 17.97 0.96
CA VAL A 198 0.94 18.55 1.42
C VAL A 198 0.70 19.99 0.99
N GLY A 199 1.77 20.74 0.71
CA GLY A 199 1.71 22.12 0.24
C GLY A 199 1.59 22.26 -1.27
N ALA A 200 1.70 21.16 -2.04
CA ALA A 200 1.59 21.22 -3.50
C ALA A 200 0.17 21.55 -3.96
N GLU A 201 0.05 22.33 -5.03
CA GLU A 201 -1.22 22.81 -5.59
C GLU A 201 -1.74 21.95 -6.75
N SER A 202 -0.87 21.08 -7.31
CA SER A 202 -1.20 20.13 -8.38
C SER A 202 -0.44 18.82 -8.18
N TYR A 203 -0.91 17.75 -8.84
CA TYR A 203 -0.23 16.46 -8.79
C TYR A 203 1.17 16.54 -9.44
N SER A 204 1.29 17.23 -10.57
CA SER A 204 2.56 17.45 -11.27
C SER A 204 3.58 18.20 -10.40
N GLN A 205 3.15 19.24 -9.67
CA GLN A 205 4.01 19.95 -8.71
C GLN A 205 4.42 19.04 -7.55
N ALA A 206 3.49 18.25 -7.02
CA ALA A 206 3.78 17.27 -5.98
C ALA A 206 4.88 16.29 -6.42
N LEU A 207 4.77 15.75 -7.63
CA LEU A 207 5.76 14.82 -8.18
C LEU A 207 7.13 15.49 -8.41
N GLU A 208 7.16 16.74 -8.87
CA GLU A 208 8.41 17.52 -8.99
C GLU A 208 9.11 17.66 -7.64
N TRP A 209 8.37 18.02 -6.59
CA TRP A 209 8.94 18.15 -5.24
C TRP A 209 9.48 16.82 -4.70
N ILE A 210 8.74 15.74 -4.91
CA ILE A 210 9.17 14.38 -4.54
C ILE A 210 10.51 14.04 -5.19
N VAL A 211 10.65 14.26 -6.50
CA VAL A 211 11.89 13.97 -7.23
C VAL A 211 13.05 14.85 -6.71
N LYS A 212 12.79 16.12 -6.39
CA LYS A 212 13.80 16.99 -5.78
C LYS A 212 14.29 16.46 -4.44
N VAL A 213 13.36 16.09 -3.54
CA VAL A 213 13.69 15.54 -2.21
C VAL A 213 14.45 14.23 -2.36
N TYR A 214 13.98 13.31 -3.20
CA TYR A 214 14.62 12.02 -3.45
C TYR A 214 16.08 12.17 -3.88
N ARG A 215 16.34 13.07 -4.85
CA ARG A 215 17.72 13.35 -5.32
C ARG A 215 18.59 13.99 -4.25
N ARG A 216 18.05 14.87 -3.38
CA ARG A 216 18.79 15.47 -2.27
C ARG A 216 19.12 14.43 -1.21
N LEU A 217 18.16 13.55 -0.89
CA LEU A 217 18.35 12.45 0.06
C LEU A 217 19.48 11.53 -0.37
N GLY A 218 19.50 11.07 -1.63
CA GLY A 218 20.57 10.22 -2.15
C GLY A 218 21.96 10.86 -2.01
N ARG A 219 22.07 12.17 -2.26
CA ARG A 219 23.35 12.91 -2.06
C ARG A 219 23.73 12.99 -0.58
N LEU A 220 22.80 13.35 0.30
CA LEU A 220 23.07 13.45 1.73
C LEU A 220 23.52 12.12 2.33
N LEU A 221 22.87 11.01 1.91
CA LEU A 221 23.27 9.66 2.32
C LEU A 221 24.68 9.31 1.81
N THR A 222 24.97 9.61 0.54
CA THR A 222 26.29 9.37 -0.06
C THR A 222 27.38 10.17 0.66
N ASP A 223 27.15 11.47 0.91
CA ASP A 223 28.09 12.36 1.59
C ASP A 223 28.34 11.92 3.04
N ALA A 224 27.37 11.27 3.66
CA ALA A 224 27.49 10.67 4.99
C ALA A 224 28.11 9.25 4.99
N GLY A 225 28.45 8.70 3.82
CA GLY A 225 28.96 7.31 3.70
C GLY A 225 27.89 6.21 3.89
N CYS A 226 26.61 6.56 3.76
CA CYS A 226 25.48 5.66 4.01
C CYS A 226 24.87 5.02 2.74
N GLU A 227 25.66 4.81 1.70
CA GLU A 227 25.25 4.07 0.48
C GLU A 227 23.99 4.64 -0.20
N GLY A 228 23.96 5.97 -0.46
CA GLY A 228 22.83 6.70 -1.05
C GLY A 228 22.51 6.37 -2.53
N TYR A 229 22.85 5.18 -2.99
CA TYR A 229 22.57 4.63 -4.32
C TYR A 229 21.90 3.24 -4.29
N LEU A 230 21.91 2.54 -3.14
CA LEU A 230 21.20 1.28 -2.98
C LEU A 230 19.73 1.51 -2.68
N ILE A 231 18.87 0.82 -3.40
CA ILE A 231 17.42 0.95 -3.28
C ILE A 231 16.78 -0.39 -2.93
N GLY A 232 15.76 -0.35 -2.08
CA GLY A 232 14.92 -1.49 -1.72
C GLY A 232 13.94 -1.90 -2.84
N ASP A 233 13.08 -2.87 -2.52
CA ASP A 233 12.10 -3.43 -3.46
C ASP A 233 11.11 -2.39 -3.99
N GLU A 234 10.79 -1.39 -3.20
CA GLU A 234 9.87 -0.31 -3.57
C GLU A 234 10.57 0.94 -4.11
N GLY A 235 11.89 0.92 -4.27
CA GLY A 235 12.67 2.02 -4.86
C GLY A 235 13.09 3.11 -3.87
N GLY A 236 12.74 3.02 -2.58
CA GLY A 236 13.30 3.83 -1.51
C GLY A 236 14.76 3.46 -1.24
N PHE A 237 15.56 4.40 -0.72
CA PHE A 237 16.94 4.09 -0.36
C PHE A 237 16.99 3.09 0.81
N GLY A 238 17.94 2.16 0.78
CA GLY A 238 18.16 1.15 1.82
C GLY A 238 19.49 1.37 2.56
N PRO A 239 19.71 2.53 3.22
CA PRO A 239 20.97 2.86 3.85
C PRO A 239 21.21 2.04 5.12
N LYS A 240 22.48 1.83 5.45
CA LYS A 240 22.89 1.32 6.77
C LYS A 240 22.96 2.48 7.76
N LEU A 241 21.93 2.66 8.55
CA LEU A 241 21.84 3.67 9.58
C LEU A 241 21.97 3.06 10.98
N THR A 242 22.24 3.90 11.98
CA THR A 242 22.40 3.46 13.37
C THR A 242 21.08 3.13 14.02
N ASP A 243 20.02 3.89 13.71
CA ASP A 243 18.70 3.76 14.28
C ASP A 243 17.61 4.33 13.36
N ASN A 244 16.34 4.09 13.73
CA ASN A 244 15.18 4.54 12.96
C ASN A 244 15.02 6.08 12.97
N GLU A 245 15.45 6.76 14.03
CA GLU A 245 15.32 8.21 14.14
C GLU A 245 16.32 8.93 13.22
N GLN A 246 17.50 8.38 13.01
CA GLN A 246 18.46 8.90 12.04
C GLN A 246 17.88 8.95 10.62
N ALA A 247 17.04 7.96 10.25
CA ALA A 247 16.35 7.97 8.96
C ALA A 247 15.38 9.16 8.84
N LEU A 248 14.58 9.44 9.89
CA LEU A 248 13.70 10.62 9.92
C LEU A 248 14.50 11.93 9.76
N GLN A 249 15.64 12.04 10.45
CA GLN A 249 16.53 13.21 10.35
C GLN A 249 17.07 13.41 8.94
N PHE A 250 17.49 12.34 8.25
CA PHE A 250 17.94 12.42 6.86
C PHE A 250 16.85 12.91 5.92
N VAL A 251 15.61 12.42 6.09
CA VAL A 251 14.49 12.83 5.23
C VAL A 251 14.11 14.30 5.48
N VAL A 252 14.08 14.77 6.74
CA VAL A 252 13.84 16.19 7.05
C VAL A 252 14.91 17.07 6.41
N ARG A 253 16.20 16.74 6.59
CA ARG A 253 17.30 17.47 5.96
C ARG A 253 17.23 17.47 4.43
N ALA A 254 16.74 16.39 3.82
CA ALA A 254 16.56 16.31 2.37
C ALA A 254 15.45 17.25 1.87
N ILE A 255 14.35 17.39 2.63
CA ILE A 255 13.29 18.35 2.35
C ILE A 255 13.83 19.78 2.40
N GLU A 256 14.58 20.15 3.46
CA GLU A 256 15.22 21.45 3.61
C GLU A 256 16.23 21.71 2.48
N ALA A 257 17.09 20.73 2.15
CA ALA A 257 18.06 20.82 1.06
C ALA A 257 17.40 20.91 -0.34
N ALA A 258 16.14 20.52 -0.48
CA ALA A 258 15.33 20.73 -1.68
C ALA A 258 14.73 22.15 -1.75
N GLY A 259 14.92 22.98 -0.71
CA GLY A 259 14.35 24.33 -0.59
C GLY A 259 12.87 24.32 -0.20
N LEU A 260 12.42 23.26 0.45
CA LEU A 260 11.03 23.05 0.90
C LEU A 260 10.98 23.09 2.42
N ARG A 261 9.81 23.42 2.98
CA ARG A 261 9.59 23.52 4.43
C ARG A 261 8.99 22.23 4.97
N PRO A 262 9.69 21.54 5.92
CA PRO A 262 9.12 20.36 6.57
C PRO A 262 7.81 20.71 7.29
N GLY A 263 6.77 19.92 7.05
CA GLY A 263 5.44 20.09 7.64
C GLY A 263 4.51 21.03 6.87
N ASP A 264 5.01 22.09 6.27
CA ASP A 264 4.19 23.03 5.49
C ASP A 264 4.09 22.64 4.01
N ASP A 265 5.25 22.42 3.36
CA ASP A 265 5.33 22.03 1.95
C ASP A 265 5.32 20.49 1.83
N VAL A 266 6.12 19.81 2.65
CA VAL A 266 6.25 18.35 2.65
C VAL A 266 6.23 17.84 4.10
N ALA A 267 5.27 16.99 4.40
CA ALA A 267 5.16 16.29 5.68
C ALA A 267 5.74 14.87 5.59
N LEU A 268 5.87 14.19 6.74
CA LEU A 268 6.36 12.82 6.84
C LEU A 268 5.22 11.84 7.13
N GLY A 269 5.42 10.59 6.69
CA GLY A 269 4.64 9.43 7.07
C GLY A 269 5.55 8.27 7.46
N LEU A 270 5.01 7.34 8.23
CA LEU A 270 5.67 6.09 8.59
C LEU A 270 4.80 4.91 8.15
N ASP A 271 5.45 3.88 7.63
CA ASP A 271 4.95 2.52 7.63
C ASP A 271 5.82 1.72 8.60
N VAL A 272 5.25 1.39 9.74
CA VAL A 272 6.00 0.75 10.82
C VAL A 272 6.04 -0.75 10.64
N ALA A 273 4.97 -1.36 10.09
CA ALA A 273 4.80 -2.79 9.91
C ALA A 273 5.13 -3.60 11.18
N SER A 274 4.57 -3.16 12.31
CA SER A 274 4.95 -3.60 13.67
C SER A 274 4.77 -5.10 13.90
N THR A 275 3.88 -5.77 13.17
CA THR A 275 3.66 -7.22 13.24
C THR A 275 4.97 -8.00 13.01
N HIS A 276 5.92 -7.46 12.22
CA HIS A 276 7.17 -8.13 11.89
C HIS A 276 8.15 -8.26 13.06
N PHE A 277 8.00 -7.44 14.09
CA PHE A 277 8.82 -7.48 15.30
C PHE A 277 7.99 -7.60 16.59
N PHE A 278 6.73 -8.00 16.48
CA PHE A 278 5.86 -8.32 17.60
C PHE A 278 5.92 -9.82 17.92
N CYS A 279 6.29 -10.17 19.15
CA CYS A 279 6.36 -11.54 19.61
C CYS A 279 6.09 -11.58 21.12
N ASP A 280 5.38 -12.62 21.59
CA ASP A 280 5.11 -12.87 23.02
C ASP A 280 4.51 -11.63 23.74
N GLY A 281 3.66 -10.85 23.04
CA GLY A 281 2.98 -9.67 23.57
C GLY A 281 3.88 -8.43 23.70
N GLN A 282 5.07 -8.44 23.08
CA GLN A 282 6.03 -7.34 23.09
C GLN A 282 6.56 -7.01 21.70
N TYR A 283 6.97 -5.76 21.51
CA TYR A 283 7.59 -5.23 20.30
C TYR A 283 9.11 -5.21 20.49
N HIS A 284 9.86 -5.96 19.68
CA HIS A 284 11.30 -6.12 19.77
C HIS A 284 12.03 -5.28 18.72
N LEU A 285 12.46 -4.08 19.09
CA LEU A 285 13.21 -3.20 18.21
C LEU A 285 14.71 -3.42 18.37
N THR A 286 15.42 -3.59 17.25
CA THR A 286 16.88 -3.84 17.23
C THR A 286 17.69 -2.56 17.10
N ARG A 287 17.05 -1.46 16.62
CA ARG A 287 17.67 -0.20 16.23
C ARG A 287 17.18 1.02 17.03
N ASN A 288 16.51 0.81 18.16
CA ASN A 288 16.12 1.89 19.06
C ASN A 288 16.65 1.60 20.46
N SER A 289 17.68 2.32 20.88
CA SER A 289 18.02 2.44 22.29
C SER A 289 17.39 3.72 22.82
N LEU A 290 16.34 3.61 23.63
CA LEU A 290 15.94 4.70 24.52
C LEU A 290 17.01 4.83 25.60
N SER A 291 18.10 5.54 25.35
CA SER A 291 19.02 5.98 26.39
C SER A 291 18.64 7.42 26.75
N PRO A 292 18.07 7.68 27.93
CA PRO A 292 18.09 8.99 28.52
C PRO A 292 19.48 9.24 29.12
N GLY A 293 20.29 9.99 28.44
CA GLY A 293 21.50 10.61 29.03
C GLY A 293 22.77 9.78 29.02
N GLY A 294 23.70 10.22 28.23
CA GLY A 294 25.12 10.33 28.42
C GLY A 294 25.94 9.10 28.90
N GLY A 295 26.84 8.67 28.04
CA GLY A 295 27.95 7.82 28.44
C GLY A 295 28.77 7.38 27.23
N GLU A 296 29.90 8.07 27.01
CA GLU A 296 30.92 7.67 26.06
C GLU A 296 31.50 6.29 26.43
N GLY A 297 31.46 5.35 25.49
CA GLY A 297 32.14 4.05 25.63
C GLY A 297 32.82 3.66 24.33
N ARG A 298 34.14 3.92 24.23
CA ARG A 298 35.04 3.34 23.22
C ARG A 298 35.15 1.84 23.42
N GLY A 299 35.02 1.08 22.34
CA GLY A 299 35.35 -0.37 22.36
C GLY A 299 35.68 -0.85 20.95
N GLU A 300 36.99 -0.92 20.66
CA GLU A 300 37.56 -1.62 19.50
C GLU A 300 37.36 -3.13 19.62
N GLY A 301 36.89 -3.78 18.56
CA GLY A 301 36.80 -5.23 18.47
C GLY A 301 36.93 -5.72 17.04
N ARG A 302 38.16 -6.06 16.63
CA ARG A 302 38.48 -6.85 15.42
C ARG A 302 37.90 -8.23 15.55
N ALA A 303 37.16 -8.72 14.57
CA ALA A 303 36.87 -10.14 14.44
C ALA A 303 37.22 -10.66 13.04
N SER A 304 37.96 -11.77 13.06
CA SER A 304 38.54 -12.49 11.94
C SER A 304 37.51 -13.32 11.17
N LEU A 305 37.71 -13.38 9.86
CA LEU A 305 37.03 -14.30 8.94
C LEU A 305 37.39 -15.75 9.18
N GLY A 306 36.40 -16.59 9.40
CA GLY A 306 36.53 -18.05 9.37
C GLY A 306 35.47 -18.64 8.45
N SER A 307 35.93 -19.29 7.40
CA SER A 307 35.13 -20.04 6.44
C SER A 307 34.74 -21.41 7.01
N ASP A 308 33.47 -21.80 6.95
CA ASP A 308 33.09 -23.20 6.81
C ASP A 308 31.70 -23.36 6.18
N HIS A 309 31.73 -23.97 5.00
CA HIS A 309 30.55 -24.47 4.30
C HIS A 309 30.07 -25.78 4.89
N LYS A 310 28.84 -25.88 5.34
CA LYS A 310 28.10 -27.15 5.36
C LYS A 310 26.63 -26.91 5.02
N GLN A 311 26.22 -27.51 3.90
CA GLN A 311 24.83 -27.65 3.45
C GLN A 311 24.02 -28.47 4.45
N ALA A 312 22.85 -27.99 4.84
CA ALA A 312 21.77 -28.81 5.36
C ALA A 312 20.44 -28.25 4.79
N SER A 313 19.77 -29.09 4.02
CA SER A 313 18.43 -28.88 3.49
C SER A 313 17.42 -28.93 4.63
N GLU A 314 16.81 -27.80 4.98
CA GLU A 314 15.63 -27.76 5.87
C GLU A 314 14.38 -27.40 5.07
N LYS A 315 13.34 -28.21 5.26
CA LYS A 315 11.99 -28.02 4.72
C LYS A 315 11.42 -26.70 5.26
N LEU A 316 11.05 -25.80 4.35
CA LEU A 316 10.35 -24.57 4.69
C LEU A 316 8.97 -24.88 5.29
N ALA A 317 8.83 -24.58 6.58
CA ALA A 317 7.53 -24.46 7.25
C ALA A 317 6.96 -23.05 6.99
N PRO A 318 5.63 -22.87 6.88
CA PRO A 318 5.03 -21.56 6.73
C PRO A 318 5.20 -20.77 8.04
N HIS A 319 5.77 -19.60 7.95
CA HIS A 319 6.18 -18.61 8.93
C HIS A 319 7.59 -18.79 9.51
N PRO A 320 8.55 -17.91 9.17
CA PRO A 320 9.78 -17.83 9.91
C PRO A 320 9.50 -17.28 11.31
N ARG A 321 9.81 -18.07 12.33
CA ARG A 321 9.90 -17.55 13.71
C ARG A 321 10.85 -16.35 13.72
N PRO A 322 10.61 -15.31 14.55
CA PRO A 322 11.57 -14.25 14.74
C PRO A 322 12.92 -14.87 15.12
N LEU A 323 13.97 -14.52 14.37
CA LEU A 323 15.32 -14.93 14.69
C LEU A 323 15.70 -14.26 16.00
N SER A 324 16.09 -15.05 17.01
CA SER A 324 16.70 -14.52 18.22
C SER A 324 17.89 -13.61 17.87
N PRO A 325 18.00 -12.41 18.46
CA PRO A 325 19.05 -11.47 18.09
C PRO A 325 20.40 -12.00 18.57
N SER A 326 21.26 -12.40 17.64
CA SER A 326 22.67 -12.55 17.91
C SER A 326 23.36 -11.21 17.69
N GLY A 327 23.60 -10.47 18.78
CA GLY A 327 24.50 -9.33 18.81
C GLY A 327 23.82 -7.95 18.88
N GLY A 328 23.64 -7.46 20.09
CA GLY A 328 23.13 -6.15 20.47
C GLY A 328 21.89 -6.29 21.34
N GLU A 329 21.88 -5.69 22.53
CA GLU A 329 20.69 -5.66 23.39
C GLU A 329 19.59 -4.87 22.70
N GLY A 330 18.68 -5.55 21.99
CA GLY A 330 17.45 -4.98 21.46
C GLY A 330 16.53 -4.57 22.60
N SER A 331 15.77 -3.48 22.42
CA SER A 331 14.79 -3.04 23.41
C SER A 331 13.45 -3.70 23.16
N SER A 332 12.85 -4.26 24.23
CA SER A 332 11.48 -4.79 24.20
C SER A 332 10.52 -3.74 24.75
N TYR A 333 9.41 -3.54 24.06
CA TYR A 333 8.40 -2.55 24.38
C TYR A 333 7.02 -3.21 24.52
N SER A 334 6.28 -2.82 25.55
CA SER A 334 4.85 -3.04 25.62
C SER A 334 4.13 -2.17 24.58
N ALA A 335 2.85 -2.44 24.29
CA ALA A 335 2.04 -1.60 23.40
C ALA A 335 2.03 -0.12 23.86
N ALA A 336 1.97 0.12 25.16
CA ALA A 336 1.96 1.49 25.71
C ALA A 336 3.30 2.22 25.49
N GLU A 337 4.42 1.53 25.61
CA GLU A 337 5.74 2.10 25.33
C GLU A 337 5.97 2.30 23.83
N MET A 338 5.50 1.36 22.99
CA MET A 338 5.54 1.53 21.53
C MET A 338 4.74 2.76 21.08
N VAL A 339 3.51 2.91 21.57
CA VAL A 339 2.69 4.12 21.33
C VAL A 339 3.40 5.38 21.84
N GLY A 340 4.05 5.33 23.01
CA GLY A 340 4.85 6.43 23.56
C GLY A 340 6.04 6.81 22.67
N LEU A 341 6.70 5.84 22.06
CA LEU A 341 7.78 6.08 21.09
C LEU A 341 7.25 6.84 19.85
N LEU A 342 6.16 6.36 19.26
CA LEU A 342 5.52 6.98 18.11
C LEU A 342 5.04 8.41 18.42
N GLU A 343 4.46 8.62 19.60
CA GLU A 343 4.06 9.94 20.07
C GLU A 343 5.26 10.90 20.20
N GLY A 344 6.38 10.42 20.76
CA GLY A 344 7.62 11.18 20.84
C GLY A 344 8.17 11.58 19.46
N TRP A 345 8.01 10.73 18.44
CA TRP A 345 8.37 11.09 17.07
C TRP A 345 7.40 12.12 16.48
N CYS A 346 6.09 12.01 16.72
CA CYS A 346 5.11 13.01 16.31
C CYS A 346 5.34 14.39 16.96
N ASP A 347 5.96 14.44 18.14
CA ASP A 347 6.30 15.69 18.80
C ASP A 347 7.54 16.38 18.22
N ARG A 348 8.49 15.60 17.69
CA ARG A 348 9.77 16.10 17.18
C ARG A 348 9.80 16.28 15.65
N TYR A 349 9.02 15.52 14.92
CA TYR A 349 9.02 15.50 13.45
C TYR A 349 7.65 15.86 12.89
N PRO A 350 7.55 16.39 11.66
CA PRO A 350 6.29 16.74 11.02
C PRO A 350 5.55 15.51 10.49
N LEU A 351 5.35 14.51 11.36
CA LEU A 351 4.61 13.28 11.07
C LEU A 351 3.11 13.57 11.05
N ILE A 352 2.45 13.16 9.97
CA ILE A 352 0.99 13.30 9.80
C ILE A 352 0.30 11.98 9.49
N SER A 353 1.07 10.89 9.29
CA SER A 353 0.53 9.57 8.97
C SER A 353 1.40 8.47 9.58
N ILE A 354 0.77 7.45 10.17
CA ILE A 354 1.40 6.24 10.70
C ILE A 354 0.57 5.04 10.23
N GLU A 355 1.22 4.12 9.52
CA GLU A 355 0.64 2.86 9.08
C GLU A 355 1.16 1.74 9.99
N ASP A 356 0.26 0.85 10.43
CA ASP A 356 0.51 -0.32 11.27
C ASP A 356 1.48 -0.05 12.43
N GLY A 357 1.16 1.01 13.19
CA GLY A 357 1.97 1.46 14.33
C GLY A 357 2.02 0.46 15.49
N VAL A 358 1.08 -0.48 15.55
CA VAL A 358 1.04 -1.67 16.42
C VAL A 358 0.59 -2.88 15.61
N ALA A 359 0.80 -4.11 16.14
CA ALA A 359 0.56 -5.36 15.44
C ALA A 359 -0.92 -5.56 15.03
N ASP A 360 -1.15 -6.32 13.96
CA ASP A 360 -2.45 -6.53 13.30
C ASP A 360 -3.50 -7.26 14.15
N ASP A 361 -3.07 -7.96 15.19
CA ASP A 361 -3.94 -8.66 16.17
C ASP A 361 -3.96 -7.99 17.55
N ASP A 362 -3.15 -6.95 17.79
CA ASP A 362 -3.15 -6.16 19.04
C ASP A 362 -4.23 -5.08 19.04
N TRP A 363 -5.51 -5.49 19.04
CA TRP A 363 -6.65 -4.56 19.06
C TRP A 363 -6.67 -3.62 20.25
N THR A 364 -6.11 -4.03 21.39
CA THR A 364 -5.96 -3.18 22.58
C THR A 364 -4.92 -2.10 22.36
N GLY A 365 -3.77 -2.46 21.78
CA GLY A 365 -2.76 -1.51 21.38
C GLY A 365 -3.27 -0.52 20.33
N TRP A 366 -4.04 -0.99 19.32
CA TRP A 366 -4.69 -0.14 18.33
C TRP A 366 -5.66 0.87 18.95
N LYS A 367 -6.44 0.44 19.94
CA LYS A 367 -7.34 1.37 20.67
C LYS A 367 -6.55 2.44 21.40
N LEU A 368 -5.50 2.05 22.13
CA LEU A 368 -4.61 2.99 22.81
C LEU A 368 -3.92 3.95 21.84
N LEU A 369 -3.41 3.44 20.71
CA LEU A 369 -2.80 4.24 19.65
C LEU A 369 -3.80 5.28 19.11
N THR A 370 -5.04 4.85 18.86
CA THR A 370 -6.09 5.73 18.33
C THR A 370 -6.50 6.79 19.33
N GLU A 371 -6.66 6.44 20.60
CA GLU A 371 -6.97 7.39 21.67
C GLU A 371 -5.89 8.47 21.83
N ARG A 372 -4.61 8.08 21.73
CA ARG A 372 -3.48 9.01 21.94
C ARG A 372 -3.14 9.84 20.71
N LEU A 373 -3.18 9.26 19.51
CA LEU A 373 -2.65 9.88 18.30
C LEU A 373 -3.71 10.12 17.21
N GLY A 374 -4.86 9.45 17.22
CA GLY A 374 -5.85 9.53 16.15
C GLY A 374 -6.45 10.93 15.90
N HIS A 375 -6.37 11.83 16.88
CA HIS A 375 -6.75 13.24 16.74
C HIS A 375 -5.65 14.11 16.13
N ARG A 376 -4.41 13.61 16.01
CA ARG A 376 -3.22 14.35 15.53
C ARG A 376 -2.75 13.88 14.17
N VAL A 377 -2.81 12.56 13.92
CA VAL A 377 -2.25 11.93 12.72
C VAL A 377 -3.26 10.96 12.10
N GLN A 378 -3.08 10.70 10.82
CA GLN A 378 -3.73 9.59 10.13
C GLN A 378 -3.14 8.28 10.65
N LEU A 379 -4.00 7.38 11.13
CA LEU A 379 -3.64 6.03 11.56
C LEU A 379 -4.20 5.03 10.55
N ILE A 380 -3.32 4.44 9.74
CA ILE A 380 -3.68 3.55 8.64
C ILE A 380 -3.56 2.11 9.11
N GLY A 381 -4.65 1.33 8.99
CA GLY A 381 -4.58 -0.13 9.10
C GLY A 381 -4.36 -0.75 7.71
N ASP A 382 -3.21 -1.40 7.51
CA ASP A 382 -2.92 -2.29 6.38
C ASP A 382 -3.16 -3.75 6.79
N ASP A 383 -2.26 -4.37 7.51
CA ASP A 383 -2.40 -5.76 8.00
C ASP A 383 -3.58 -5.90 8.97
N LEU A 384 -3.92 -4.84 9.71
CA LEU A 384 -5.12 -4.79 10.56
C LEU A 384 -6.40 -5.07 9.76
N PHE A 385 -6.57 -4.49 8.58
CA PHE A 385 -7.82 -4.53 7.82
C PHE A 385 -7.76 -5.40 6.56
N VAL A 386 -6.60 -5.58 5.95
CA VAL A 386 -6.33 -6.36 4.73
C VAL A 386 -7.36 -6.14 3.61
N THR A 387 -7.79 -4.90 3.43
CA THR A 387 -8.87 -4.51 2.48
C THR A 387 -10.18 -5.29 2.70
N ASN A 388 -10.34 -5.94 3.86
CA ASN A 388 -11.50 -6.78 4.19
C ASN A 388 -12.60 -5.94 4.86
N ARG A 389 -13.81 -6.00 4.29
CA ARG A 389 -14.97 -5.23 4.75
C ARG A 389 -15.36 -5.51 6.19
N ASP A 390 -15.33 -6.79 6.60
CA ASP A 390 -15.79 -7.20 7.92
C ASP A 390 -14.79 -6.80 9.01
N ARG A 391 -13.47 -6.90 8.71
CA ARG A 391 -12.42 -6.38 9.59
C ARG A 391 -12.47 -4.85 9.72
N LEU A 392 -12.70 -4.15 8.60
CA LEU A 392 -12.88 -2.69 8.62
C LEU A 392 -14.12 -2.30 9.42
N GLN A 393 -15.25 -3.03 9.26
CA GLN A 393 -16.46 -2.77 10.06
C GLN A 393 -16.19 -2.96 11.56
N ARG A 394 -15.46 -4.01 11.95
CA ARG A 394 -15.01 -4.17 13.34
C ARG A 394 -14.19 -2.97 13.82
N GLY A 395 -13.24 -2.50 13.00
CA GLY A 395 -12.44 -1.31 13.36
C GLY A 395 -13.30 -0.07 13.59
N VAL A 396 -14.32 0.12 12.74
CA VAL A 396 -15.30 1.21 12.89
C VAL A 396 -16.10 1.06 14.19
N ASP A 397 -16.59 -0.14 14.48
CA ASP A 397 -17.40 -0.41 15.67
C ASP A 397 -16.59 -0.29 16.98
N ASP A 398 -15.32 -0.71 16.96
CA ASP A 398 -14.40 -0.63 18.09
C ASP A 398 -13.74 0.77 18.23
N GLY A 399 -13.89 1.66 17.23
CA GLY A 399 -13.30 3.00 17.20
C GLY A 399 -11.77 2.99 17.10
N VAL A 400 -11.19 2.08 16.33
CA VAL A 400 -9.73 1.95 16.13
C VAL A 400 -9.30 2.39 14.74
N ALA A 401 -8.13 3.02 14.62
CA ALA A 401 -7.63 3.68 13.41
C ALA A 401 -8.55 4.82 12.95
N ASN A 402 -8.22 5.46 11.84
CA ASN A 402 -9.05 6.46 11.16
C ASN A 402 -8.82 6.44 9.65
N SER A 403 -8.08 5.44 9.17
CA SER A 403 -7.70 5.25 7.77
C SER A 403 -7.50 3.77 7.47
N VAL A 404 -7.60 3.40 6.20
CA VAL A 404 -7.42 2.03 5.73
C VAL A 404 -6.59 2.01 4.45
N LEU A 405 -5.64 1.09 4.37
CA LEU A 405 -4.94 0.80 3.13
C LEU A 405 -5.79 -0.10 2.24
N ILE A 406 -5.85 0.19 0.97
CA ILE A 406 -6.66 -0.53 -0.02
C ILE A 406 -5.74 -1.16 -1.07
N LYS A 407 -5.61 -2.45 -1.02
CA LYS A 407 -4.82 -3.27 -1.93
C LYS A 407 -5.74 -4.27 -2.63
N VAL A 408 -5.93 -4.11 -3.93
CA VAL A 408 -6.91 -4.91 -4.71
C VAL A 408 -6.72 -6.43 -4.59
N ASN A 409 -5.46 -6.87 -4.45
CA ASN A 409 -5.15 -8.30 -4.36
C ASN A 409 -5.35 -8.89 -2.95
N GLN A 410 -5.40 -8.07 -1.88
CA GLN A 410 -5.71 -8.55 -0.52
C GLN A 410 -7.14 -9.09 -0.41
N ILE A 411 -8.06 -8.57 -1.22
CA ILE A 411 -9.46 -9.04 -1.26
C ILE A 411 -9.78 -9.85 -2.51
N GLY A 412 -9.16 -9.57 -3.66
CA GLY A 412 -9.13 -10.43 -4.85
C GLY A 412 -10.21 -10.16 -5.89
N THR A 413 -11.06 -9.14 -5.76
CA THR A 413 -11.94 -8.62 -6.82
C THR A 413 -12.05 -7.11 -6.79
N LEU A 414 -12.34 -6.52 -7.96
CA LEU A 414 -12.57 -5.08 -8.07
C LEU A 414 -13.83 -4.64 -7.31
N TRP A 415 -14.92 -5.41 -7.40
CA TRP A 415 -16.17 -5.03 -6.75
C TRP A 415 -16.07 -5.04 -5.22
N GLU A 416 -15.46 -6.06 -4.61
CA GLU A 416 -15.23 -6.10 -3.16
C GLU A 416 -14.31 -4.94 -2.72
N THR A 417 -13.31 -4.58 -3.54
CA THR A 417 -12.47 -3.40 -3.30
C THR A 417 -13.31 -2.11 -3.26
N LEU A 418 -14.22 -1.92 -4.23
CA LEU A 418 -15.12 -0.77 -4.25
C LEU A 418 -16.08 -0.75 -3.05
N GLU A 419 -16.56 -1.91 -2.59
CA GLU A 419 -17.41 -2.00 -1.40
C GLU A 419 -16.67 -1.64 -0.12
N THR A 420 -15.40 -2.04 0.01
CA THR A 420 -14.54 -1.68 1.15
C THR A 420 -14.21 -0.18 1.15
N LEU A 421 -13.87 0.40 -0.01
CA LEU A 421 -13.71 1.84 -0.19
C LEU A 421 -14.98 2.61 0.22
N ALA A 422 -16.15 2.12 -0.21
CA ALA A 422 -17.41 2.77 0.12
C ALA A 422 -17.71 2.73 1.62
N LEU A 423 -17.42 1.60 2.28
CA LEU A 423 -17.54 1.48 3.74
C LEU A 423 -16.62 2.46 4.46
N ALA A 424 -15.34 2.51 4.08
CA ALA A 424 -14.35 3.42 4.67
C ALA A 424 -14.82 4.87 4.63
N ILE A 425 -15.24 5.34 3.45
CA ILE A 425 -15.71 6.72 3.26
C ILE A 425 -16.98 7.02 4.07
N ASP A 426 -17.95 6.07 4.11
CA ASP A 426 -19.19 6.24 4.85
C ASP A 426 -18.95 6.30 6.36
N ALA A 427 -17.94 5.57 6.85
CA ALA A 427 -17.51 5.56 8.25
C ALA A 427 -16.62 6.77 8.63
N GLY A 428 -16.25 7.62 7.67
CA GLY A 428 -15.35 8.76 7.91
C GLY A 428 -13.88 8.39 7.96
N TYR A 429 -13.52 7.16 7.58
CA TYR A 429 -12.12 6.75 7.40
C TYR A 429 -11.56 7.30 6.08
N TRP A 430 -10.26 7.51 6.06
CA TRP A 430 -9.55 7.95 4.86
C TRP A 430 -8.91 6.76 4.15
N PRO A 431 -9.40 6.37 2.98
CA PRO A 431 -8.77 5.30 2.23
C PRO A 431 -7.49 5.79 1.55
N VAL A 432 -6.47 4.93 1.53
CA VAL A 432 -5.24 5.09 0.75
C VAL A 432 -5.15 3.92 -0.21
N VAL A 433 -5.25 4.16 -1.52
CA VAL A 433 -5.05 3.10 -2.51
C VAL A 433 -3.57 2.79 -2.61
N SER A 434 -3.20 1.50 -2.55
CA SER A 434 -1.80 1.10 -2.44
C SER A 434 -1.40 0.04 -3.45
N ALA A 435 -0.14 0.13 -3.90
CA ALA A 435 0.60 -0.91 -4.58
C ALA A 435 1.04 -2.02 -3.61
N ARG A 436 1.73 -3.04 -4.14
CA ARG A 436 2.42 -4.09 -3.36
C ARG A 436 3.93 -4.00 -3.57
N SER A 437 4.71 -4.74 -2.78
CA SER A 437 6.17 -4.86 -2.95
C SER A 437 6.53 -5.50 -4.30
N GLY A 438 5.83 -6.54 -4.72
CA GLY A 438 5.92 -7.13 -6.06
C GLY A 438 4.90 -6.52 -7.01
N GLU A 439 5.33 -5.56 -7.79
CA GLU A 439 4.51 -4.83 -8.77
C GLU A 439 4.89 -5.20 -10.20
N THR A 440 4.06 -4.73 -11.10
CA THR A 440 4.22 -4.88 -12.54
C THR A 440 3.99 -3.53 -13.23
N GLU A 441 4.05 -3.47 -14.54
CA GLU A 441 3.69 -2.27 -15.32
C GLU A 441 2.18 -1.96 -15.34
N ASP A 442 1.33 -2.82 -14.77
CA ASP A 442 -0.11 -2.55 -14.62
C ASP A 442 -0.35 -1.27 -13.81
N ALA A 443 -1.19 -0.39 -14.31
CA ALA A 443 -1.45 0.92 -13.70
C ALA A 443 -2.90 1.08 -13.21
N THR A 444 -3.66 0.00 -13.10
CA THR A 444 -5.08 0.02 -12.71
C THR A 444 -5.34 0.84 -11.43
N ILE A 445 -4.45 0.75 -10.44
CA ILE A 445 -4.63 1.47 -9.16
C ILE A 445 -4.57 2.99 -9.32
N ALA A 446 -3.88 3.51 -10.34
CA ALA A 446 -3.85 4.93 -10.64
C ALA A 446 -5.21 5.41 -11.18
N ASP A 447 -5.84 4.64 -12.09
CA ASP A 447 -7.19 4.92 -12.56
C ASP A 447 -8.22 4.73 -11.43
N LEU A 448 -8.05 3.71 -10.59
CA LEU A 448 -8.95 3.41 -9.47
C LEU A 448 -8.99 4.54 -8.43
N VAL A 449 -7.84 5.04 -8.00
CA VAL A 449 -7.77 6.11 -6.99
C VAL A 449 -8.44 7.39 -7.48
N VAL A 450 -8.23 7.74 -8.76
CA VAL A 450 -8.84 8.92 -9.37
C VAL A 450 -10.35 8.73 -9.55
N ALA A 451 -10.77 7.59 -10.09
CA ALA A 451 -12.16 7.26 -10.35
C ALA A 451 -13.05 7.24 -9.10
N THR A 452 -12.49 6.84 -7.97
CA THR A 452 -13.20 6.71 -6.68
C THR A 452 -13.13 7.98 -5.83
N GLY A 453 -12.19 8.89 -6.14
CA GLY A 453 -11.93 10.06 -5.32
C GLY A 453 -11.37 9.71 -3.94
N ALA A 454 -10.68 8.57 -3.78
CA ALA A 454 -10.09 8.14 -2.51
C ALA A 454 -9.09 9.17 -1.92
N GLY A 455 -8.45 9.93 -2.80
CA GLY A 455 -7.69 11.14 -2.43
C GLY A 455 -6.26 10.90 -2.02
N GLN A 456 -5.82 9.67 -1.78
CA GLN A 456 -4.44 9.31 -1.43
C GLN A 456 -3.99 8.05 -2.15
N ILE A 457 -2.68 7.97 -2.48
CA ILE A 457 -2.07 6.79 -3.09
C ILE A 457 -0.66 6.52 -2.53
N LYS A 458 -0.35 5.24 -2.25
CA LYS A 458 0.98 4.74 -1.85
C LYS A 458 1.47 3.75 -2.90
N ILE A 459 2.55 4.10 -3.65
CA ILE A 459 3.03 3.32 -4.79
C ILE A 459 4.42 2.73 -4.53
N GLY A 460 5.13 3.26 -3.57
CA GLY A 460 6.57 3.13 -3.39
C GLY A 460 7.27 4.42 -3.80
N SER A 461 8.55 4.34 -4.20
CA SER A 461 9.36 5.52 -4.53
C SER A 461 9.29 5.90 -6.02
N VAL A 462 10.03 6.95 -6.39
CA VAL A 462 10.14 7.47 -7.77
C VAL A 462 11.31 6.85 -8.54
N ALA A 463 11.73 5.68 -8.14
CA ALA A 463 12.65 4.80 -8.84
C ALA A 463 11.94 3.48 -9.19
N ARG A 464 12.49 2.70 -10.14
CA ARG A 464 11.94 1.47 -10.72
C ARG A 464 10.71 1.71 -11.63
N SER A 465 10.72 1.10 -12.81
CA SER A 465 9.75 1.35 -13.88
C SER A 465 8.33 0.96 -13.53
N GLU A 466 8.14 -0.11 -12.76
CA GLU A 466 6.83 -0.57 -12.31
C GLU A 466 6.13 0.41 -11.35
N ARG A 467 6.91 1.18 -10.58
CA ARG A 467 6.39 2.28 -9.75
C ARG A 467 6.06 3.49 -10.62
N LEU A 468 7.00 3.87 -11.51
CA LEU A 468 6.83 4.98 -12.44
C LEU A 468 5.66 4.79 -13.39
N ALA A 469 5.29 3.56 -13.74
CA ALA A 469 4.10 3.28 -14.55
C ALA A 469 2.85 3.94 -13.96
N LYS A 470 2.64 3.84 -12.63
CA LYS A 470 1.50 4.43 -11.93
C LYS A 470 1.64 5.95 -11.81
N TYR A 471 2.82 6.47 -11.45
CA TYR A 471 3.07 7.92 -11.38
C TYR A 471 2.86 8.60 -12.73
N ASN A 472 3.35 8.00 -13.81
CA ASN A 472 3.16 8.51 -15.16
C ASN A 472 1.70 8.41 -15.62
N GLN A 473 0.97 7.37 -15.19
CA GLN A 473 -0.47 7.28 -15.47
C GLN A 473 -1.24 8.41 -14.79
N LEU A 474 -0.91 8.75 -13.55
CA LEU A 474 -1.53 9.87 -12.85
C LEU A 474 -1.24 11.22 -13.53
N LEU A 475 -0.04 11.43 -14.10
CA LEU A 475 0.25 12.61 -14.93
C LEU A 475 -0.62 12.65 -16.20
N ARG A 476 -0.81 11.50 -16.88
CA ARG A 476 -1.72 11.41 -18.03
C ARG A 476 -3.16 11.71 -17.65
N LEU A 477 -3.59 11.23 -16.47
CA LEU A 477 -4.95 11.50 -15.95
C LEU A 477 -5.13 12.97 -15.56
N GLU A 478 -4.08 13.63 -15.01
CA GLU A 478 -4.10 15.07 -14.75
C GLU A 478 -4.35 15.87 -16.04
N ASP A 479 -3.61 15.56 -17.10
CA ASP A 479 -3.75 16.19 -18.41
C ASP A 479 -5.10 15.86 -19.06
N GLN A 480 -5.50 14.59 -19.10
CA GLN A 480 -6.72 14.11 -19.74
C GLN A 480 -8.00 14.63 -19.09
N LEU A 481 -8.02 14.67 -17.76
CA LEU A 481 -9.21 15.07 -17.00
C LEU A 481 -9.29 16.58 -16.80
N ALA A 482 -8.15 17.26 -16.78
CA ALA A 482 -8.06 18.71 -16.60
C ALA A 482 -9.03 19.20 -15.49
N ASP A 483 -9.96 20.08 -15.84
CA ASP A 483 -10.94 20.62 -14.88
C ASP A 483 -11.96 19.60 -14.36
N ARG A 484 -12.03 18.39 -14.89
CA ARG A 484 -12.96 17.34 -14.44
C ARG A 484 -12.48 16.60 -13.17
N ALA A 485 -11.19 16.63 -12.87
CA ALA A 485 -10.64 16.13 -11.62
C ALA A 485 -10.11 17.27 -10.74
N GLY A 486 -10.27 17.15 -9.43
CA GLY A 486 -9.68 18.06 -8.45
C GLY A 486 -8.35 17.50 -7.91
N TYR A 487 -7.57 18.36 -7.26
CA TYR A 487 -6.44 17.97 -6.42
C TYR A 487 -6.58 18.65 -5.06
N LEU A 488 -6.56 17.86 -3.98
CA LEU A 488 -6.77 18.38 -2.63
C LEU A 488 -5.46 18.70 -1.90
N GLY A 489 -4.35 18.07 -2.30
CA GLY A 489 -3.09 18.18 -1.57
C GLY A 489 -3.29 17.89 -0.09
N GLY A 490 -2.64 18.65 0.77
CA GLY A 490 -2.78 18.52 2.22
C GLY A 490 -4.15 18.95 2.78
N SER A 491 -5.04 19.52 1.96
CA SER A 491 -6.38 19.86 2.43
C SER A 491 -7.23 18.62 2.77
N ILE A 492 -6.82 17.42 2.31
CA ILE A 492 -7.42 16.15 2.72
C ILE A 492 -7.35 15.95 4.25
N PHE A 493 -6.36 16.50 4.93
CA PHE A 493 -6.19 16.44 6.38
C PHE A 493 -6.88 17.58 7.14
N ARG A 494 -7.45 18.61 6.46
CA ARG A 494 -8.06 19.77 7.13
C ARG A 494 -9.38 19.38 7.79
N GLY A 495 -9.46 19.54 9.13
CA GLY A 495 -10.65 19.34 9.98
C GLY A 495 -10.52 18.17 10.97
N THR A 496 -9.41 17.43 11.00
CA THR A 496 -9.07 16.46 12.06
C THR A 496 -7.74 16.76 12.73
N ASN A 497 -6.81 17.52 12.07
CA ASN A 497 -5.53 17.85 12.66
C ASN A 497 -5.34 19.35 12.88
N PRO A 498 -5.00 19.80 14.11
CA PRO A 498 -4.29 21.05 14.26
C PRO A 498 -2.96 20.92 13.49
N LYS A 499 -2.53 21.98 12.78
CA LYS A 499 -1.21 22.02 12.13
C LYS A 499 -0.16 21.55 13.14
N PRO A 500 0.77 20.64 12.74
CA PRO A 500 1.90 20.32 13.60
C PRO A 500 2.59 21.64 13.98
N LYS A 501 2.85 21.82 15.26
CA LYS A 501 3.62 22.98 15.72
C LYS A 501 5.02 22.82 15.14
N THR A 502 5.43 23.75 14.30
CA THR A 502 6.84 23.85 13.83
C THR A 502 7.73 23.86 15.06
N PRO A 503 8.73 22.98 15.16
CA PRO A 503 9.70 23.05 16.26
C PRO A 503 10.39 24.40 16.20
N THR A 504 10.31 25.19 17.27
CA THR A 504 11.12 26.39 17.41
C THR A 504 12.58 25.94 17.51
N PRO A 505 13.49 26.41 16.65
CA PRO A 505 14.90 26.08 16.78
C PRO A 505 15.40 26.54 18.14
N LYS A 506 15.98 25.60 18.89
CA LYS A 506 16.79 25.92 20.08
C LYS A 506 18.23 26.14 19.68
#